data_6de5f84299aab36786d9753aab2325e8
#
_entry.id   6de5f84299aab36786d9753aab2325e8
#
_cell.length_a   1.000
_cell.length_b   1.000
_cell.length_c   1.000
_cell.angle_alpha   90.00
_cell.angle_beta   90.00
_cell.angle_gamma   90.00
#
_symmetry.space_group_name_H-M   'P 1'
#
loop_
_entity.id
_entity.type
_entity.pdbx_description
1 polymer ?
#
loop_
_entity_poly.entity_id
_entity_poly.type
_entity_poly.pdbx_seq_one_letter_code
_entity_poly.pdbx_strand_id
1 'polypeptide(L)'
;DIARANGITVGPRGGIVVDNFCRTNAPDVYAIGECALWDGKIYGLVAPGYQMAEVACTHILGNDDKQFTGADMSTKLKLMGVDVASIGDAHGATAGSLNYSYIDERNQVYKKLVVSNDGKKLLGAVLVGDVEAYGDLLQLKLNDMTLPEKPEALILPATDGSKPAGLGVDALPMTAVICSCNNVTKQDLCDAIEGGAMELGELKACTKAATSCGGCSALVGQVLKCELQKRGVEVKKDICEHFAYSRQEMYHLAKIGNIRTFEDFIAKHGKGDGCDICKPTAASIFASLWNEHILKKPLAGLQDTNDYFLANMQKDGTYSIVPRIPGGEITPEGLIIIGEIAKKYKLYTKITGGQRIDLFGARVEQLPVIWKELVDAGFESGHAYGKSLRTVKSCVGSTWCRYGVQDSVGFAIDLENRYRGLRSPHKLKFAVSGCTRECAEAQSKDVGVIATEKGWNLYVCGNGGMKPRHAELLASDLDSETLIKYVDRFLMFYIRTADRLQRTSVWRDNLEGGLDYLKDVIINDSLGIADELEMQMQYVADTFACEWKEAINNPETLKRFRSFVNSDEVDNNVVFVEERGQIRPATAQEKAGRIAVAEV
;
A
#
# COMPACT_ATOMS: atom_id res chain seq x y z
N ASP A 1 20.70 21.50 6.75
CA ASP A 1 21.32 22.24 7.87
C ASP A 1 22.71 21.74 8.23
N ILE A 2 22.96 20.40 8.22
CA ILE A 2 24.29 19.81 8.48
C ILE A 2 25.35 20.36 7.49
N ALA A 3 25.04 20.44 6.21
CA ALA A 3 25.96 20.94 5.20
C ALA A 3 26.38 22.39 5.50
N ARG A 4 25.43 23.28 5.79
CA ARG A 4 25.74 24.70 6.13
C ARG A 4 26.57 24.83 7.40
N ALA A 5 26.24 24.03 8.43
CA ALA A 5 26.97 24.03 9.69
C ALA A 5 28.46 23.65 9.55
N ASN A 6 28.77 22.87 8.50
CA ASN A 6 30.13 22.44 8.17
C ASN A 6 30.77 23.20 7.00
N GLY A 7 30.28 24.39 6.67
CA GLY A 7 30.86 25.25 5.64
C GLY A 7 30.66 24.76 4.20
N ILE A 8 29.78 23.79 3.99
CA ILE A 8 29.45 23.30 2.65
C ILE A 8 28.41 24.24 2.00
N THR A 9 28.67 24.65 0.78
CA THR A 9 27.83 25.59 0.05
C THR A 9 26.49 24.98 -0.29
N VAL A 10 25.42 25.68 0.14
CA VAL A 10 24.03 25.28 -0.13
C VAL A 10 23.33 26.41 -0.88
N GLY A 11 22.62 26.05 -1.94
CA GLY A 11 21.89 27.02 -2.74
C GLY A 11 20.76 27.76 -1.98
N PRO A 12 20.25 28.87 -2.52
CA PRO A 12 19.24 29.71 -1.84
C PRO A 12 17.91 29.00 -1.59
N ARG A 13 17.54 28.06 -2.44
CA ARG A 13 16.33 27.19 -2.29
C ARG A 13 16.62 25.83 -1.65
N GLY A 14 17.84 25.60 -1.16
CA GLY A 14 18.33 24.30 -0.70
C GLY A 14 19.23 23.64 -1.74
N GLY A 15 19.63 22.38 -1.45
CA GLY A 15 20.54 21.60 -2.28
C GLY A 15 22.01 21.98 -2.09
N ILE A 16 22.87 20.99 -1.94
CA ILE A 16 24.32 21.14 -1.81
C ILE A 16 24.91 21.42 -3.20
N VAL A 17 25.57 22.53 -3.36
CA VAL A 17 26.16 22.92 -4.65
C VAL A 17 27.27 21.95 -5.02
N VAL A 18 27.20 21.38 -6.22
CA VAL A 18 28.20 20.44 -6.75
C VAL A 18 28.66 20.83 -8.15
N ASP A 19 29.88 20.42 -8.49
CA ASP A 19 30.42 20.52 -9.85
C ASP A 19 30.01 19.32 -10.72
N ASN A 20 30.56 19.23 -11.92
CA ASN A 20 30.28 18.14 -12.89
C ASN A 20 30.77 16.76 -12.41
N PHE A 21 31.61 16.68 -11.40
CA PHE A 21 32.05 15.44 -10.77
C PHE A 21 31.31 15.12 -9.47
N CYS A 22 30.24 15.87 -9.17
CA CYS A 22 29.47 15.80 -7.93
C CYS A 22 30.27 16.19 -6.67
N ARG A 23 31.40 16.91 -6.80
CA ARG A 23 32.18 17.41 -5.67
C ARG A 23 31.53 18.67 -5.09
N THR A 24 31.61 18.79 -3.79
CA THR A 24 31.25 20.03 -3.09
C THR A 24 32.44 20.99 -3.03
N ASN A 25 32.26 22.14 -2.40
CA ASN A 25 33.39 23.07 -2.09
C ASN A 25 34.33 22.55 -0.99
N ALA A 26 33.93 21.50 -0.23
CA ALA A 26 34.78 20.88 0.77
C ALA A 26 35.61 19.77 0.15
N PRO A 27 36.94 19.67 0.45
CA PRO A 27 37.77 18.56 -0.05
C PRO A 27 37.19 17.19 0.34
N ASP A 28 37.26 16.25 -0.58
CA ASP A 28 36.85 14.85 -0.40
C ASP A 28 35.37 14.64 -0.01
N VAL A 29 34.53 15.67 -0.17
CA VAL A 29 33.10 15.61 0.09
C VAL A 29 32.32 15.69 -1.22
N TYR A 30 31.49 14.69 -1.46
CA TYR A 30 30.59 14.59 -2.62
C TYR A 30 29.14 14.69 -2.17
N ALA A 31 28.26 15.18 -3.05
CA ALA A 31 26.81 15.12 -2.86
C ALA A 31 26.14 14.62 -4.12
N ILE A 32 25.22 13.66 -3.96
CA ILE A 32 24.51 13.01 -5.07
C ILE A 32 23.00 12.90 -4.77
N GLY A 33 22.18 12.76 -5.80
CA GLY A 33 20.73 12.62 -5.66
C GLY A 33 20.03 13.90 -5.25
N GLU A 34 18.92 13.78 -4.55
CA GLU A 34 18.03 14.92 -4.21
C GLU A 34 18.66 16.00 -3.32
N CYS A 35 19.73 15.67 -2.61
CA CYS A 35 20.42 16.67 -1.79
C CYS A 35 21.40 17.53 -2.59
N ALA A 36 21.74 17.14 -3.82
CA ALA A 36 22.69 17.87 -4.67
C ALA A 36 22.01 18.96 -5.51
N LEU A 37 22.69 20.08 -5.66
CA LEU A 37 22.32 21.18 -6.56
C LEU A 37 23.38 21.30 -7.64
N TRP A 38 23.08 20.82 -8.84
CA TRP A 38 23.95 20.92 -10.01
C TRP A 38 23.35 21.92 -11.01
N ASP A 39 24.13 22.85 -11.49
CA ASP A 39 23.73 23.89 -12.46
C ASP A 39 22.37 24.55 -12.11
N GLY A 40 22.17 24.85 -10.82
CA GLY A 40 20.95 25.49 -10.31
C GLY A 40 19.73 24.58 -10.25
N LYS A 41 19.85 23.27 -10.51
CA LYS A 41 18.76 22.28 -10.52
C LYS A 41 18.97 21.19 -9.48
N ILE A 42 17.87 20.81 -8.81
CA ILE A 42 17.80 19.65 -7.92
C ILE A 42 17.04 18.54 -8.67
N TYR A 43 17.60 17.33 -8.71
CA TYR A 43 17.03 16.20 -9.39
C TYR A 43 16.32 15.28 -8.39
N GLY A 44 15.01 15.41 -8.28
CA GLY A 44 14.16 14.67 -7.33
C GLY A 44 13.72 13.28 -7.79
N LEU A 45 14.50 12.62 -8.64
CA LEU A 45 14.25 11.27 -9.14
C LEU A 45 15.44 10.36 -8.87
N VAL A 46 15.16 9.05 -8.79
CA VAL A 46 16.19 8.04 -8.49
C VAL A 46 17.24 7.91 -9.61
N ALA A 47 16.81 7.93 -10.88
CA ALA A 47 17.70 7.73 -12.03
C ALA A 47 18.84 8.76 -12.11
N PRO A 48 18.60 10.06 -11.98
CA PRO A 48 19.68 11.05 -11.88
C PRO A 48 20.66 10.78 -10.73
N GLY A 49 20.15 10.31 -9.58
CA GLY A 49 20.97 9.94 -8.43
C GLY A 49 21.95 8.80 -8.74
N TYR A 50 21.54 7.79 -9.51
CA TYR A 50 22.42 6.74 -9.97
C TYR A 50 23.51 7.24 -10.92
N GLN A 51 23.15 8.12 -11.86
CA GLN A 51 24.13 8.74 -12.78
C GLN A 51 25.16 9.56 -11.99
N MET A 52 24.70 10.36 -11.02
CA MET A 52 25.60 11.11 -10.13
C MET A 52 26.52 10.18 -9.32
N ALA A 53 25.97 9.07 -8.80
CA ALA A 53 26.76 8.09 -8.05
C ALA A 53 27.84 7.46 -8.91
N GLU A 54 27.53 7.10 -10.16
CA GLU A 54 28.50 6.54 -11.09
C GLU A 54 29.61 7.54 -11.41
N VAL A 55 29.27 8.82 -11.65
CA VAL A 55 30.25 9.88 -11.88
C VAL A 55 31.14 10.08 -10.65
N ALA A 56 30.55 10.19 -9.46
CA ALA A 56 31.30 10.37 -8.22
C ALA A 56 32.25 9.20 -7.94
N CYS A 57 31.78 7.95 -8.11
CA CYS A 57 32.61 6.76 -7.94
C CYS A 57 33.76 6.71 -8.95
N THR A 58 33.50 7.04 -10.23
CA THR A 58 34.52 7.05 -11.28
C THR A 58 35.60 8.08 -10.96
N HIS A 59 35.20 9.27 -10.55
CA HIS A 59 36.14 10.33 -10.13
C HIS A 59 36.95 9.95 -8.88
N ILE A 60 36.33 9.35 -7.85
CA ILE A 60 37.01 8.87 -6.63
C ILE A 60 38.07 7.83 -6.97
N LEU A 61 37.86 7.01 -8.01
CA LEU A 61 38.80 6.03 -8.51
C LEU A 61 39.93 6.63 -9.39
N GLY A 62 39.96 7.95 -9.55
CA GLY A 62 40.98 8.68 -10.29
C GLY A 62 40.76 8.71 -11.81
N ASN A 63 39.53 8.49 -12.26
CA ASN A 63 39.16 8.59 -13.68
C ASN A 63 38.17 9.75 -13.89
N ASP A 64 38.56 10.74 -14.71
CA ASP A 64 37.81 11.97 -14.99
C ASP A 64 37.06 11.91 -16.33
N ASP A 65 36.99 10.75 -16.99
CA ASP A 65 36.36 10.60 -18.29
C ASP A 65 34.83 10.79 -18.25
N LYS A 66 34.22 10.64 -17.07
CA LYS A 66 32.78 10.77 -16.85
C LYS A 66 32.44 12.06 -16.08
N GLN A 67 31.49 12.81 -16.63
CA GLN A 67 30.97 14.00 -15.98
C GLN A 67 29.43 13.96 -15.96
N PHE A 68 28.85 14.53 -14.94
CA PHE A 68 27.42 14.76 -14.88
C PHE A 68 27.07 15.99 -15.72
N THR A 69 26.27 15.80 -16.74
CA THR A 69 25.86 16.87 -17.69
C THR A 69 24.35 17.14 -17.62
N GLY A 70 23.71 16.69 -16.54
CA GLY A 70 22.27 16.74 -16.38
C GLY A 70 21.61 15.38 -16.64
N ALA A 71 20.34 15.29 -16.30
CA ALA A 71 19.54 14.07 -16.47
C ALA A 71 18.10 14.41 -16.87
N ASP A 72 17.44 13.45 -17.48
CA ASP A 72 16.01 13.55 -17.77
C ASP A 72 15.18 13.49 -16.48
N MET A 73 14.20 14.42 -16.36
CA MET A 73 13.30 14.54 -15.23
C MET A 73 11.86 14.14 -15.57
N SER A 74 11.69 13.46 -16.70
CA SER A 74 10.37 12.96 -17.10
C SER A 74 9.84 11.95 -16.08
N THR A 75 8.57 12.09 -15.73
CA THR A 75 7.94 11.26 -14.70
C THR A 75 6.50 10.94 -15.05
N LYS A 76 6.05 9.78 -14.61
CA LYS A 76 4.66 9.33 -14.65
C LYS A 76 4.28 8.80 -13.28
N LEU A 77 3.21 9.32 -12.70
CA LEU A 77 2.74 8.94 -11.38
C LEU A 77 1.21 8.94 -11.31
N LYS A 78 0.68 8.27 -10.32
CA LYS A 78 -0.74 8.32 -9.98
C LYS A 78 -0.91 9.09 -8.68
N LEU A 79 -1.50 10.29 -8.78
CA LEU A 79 -1.71 11.18 -7.66
C LEU A 79 -3.19 11.20 -7.28
N MET A 80 -3.52 10.74 -6.07
CA MET A 80 -4.90 10.71 -5.54
C MET A 80 -5.93 10.08 -6.49
N GLY A 81 -5.52 9.05 -7.24
CA GLY A 81 -6.39 8.35 -8.20
C GLY A 81 -6.34 8.90 -9.63
N VAL A 82 -5.68 10.04 -9.86
CA VAL A 82 -5.51 10.64 -11.18
C VAL A 82 -4.12 10.31 -11.72
N ASP A 83 -4.06 9.82 -12.96
CA ASP A 83 -2.80 9.61 -13.66
C ASP A 83 -2.23 10.95 -14.16
N VAL A 84 -0.96 11.21 -13.84
CA VAL A 84 -0.26 12.43 -14.21
C VAL A 84 1.11 12.08 -14.82
N ALA A 85 1.47 12.76 -15.90
CA ALA A 85 2.79 12.62 -16.49
C ALA A 85 3.36 13.97 -16.92
N SER A 86 4.67 14.09 -16.84
CA SER A 86 5.42 15.29 -17.23
C SER A 86 6.68 14.87 -17.99
N ILE A 87 6.99 15.55 -19.08
CA ILE A 87 8.14 15.27 -19.93
C ILE A 87 8.86 16.61 -20.22
N GLY A 88 10.18 16.62 -20.06
CA GLY A 88 11.05 17.74 -20.47
C GLY A 88 10.57 19.11 -20.02
N ASP A 89 10.56 20.11 -20.92
CA ASP A 89 10.06 21.47 -20.67
C ASP A 89 8.52 21.50 -20.61
N ALA A 90 7.95 20.93 -19.56
CA ALA A 90 6.50 20.83 -19.36
C ALA A 90 5.82 22.20 -19.22
N HIS A 91 6.56 23.22 -18.78
CA HIS A 91 6.04 24.56 -18.57
C HIS A 91 6.07 25.43 -19.83
N GLY A 92 6.90 25.09 -20.82
CA GLY A 92 7.10 25.89 -22.01
C GLY A 92 7.97 27.13 -21.74
N ALA A 93 9.00 26.97 -20.91
CA ALA A 93 9.94 28.01 -20.56
C ALA A 93 10.92 28.34 -21.71
N THR A 94 11.08 27.43 -22.66
CA THR A 94 11.94 27.61 -23.82
C THR A 94 11.41 28.75 -24.70
N ALA A 95 12.23 29.76 -24.94
CA ALA A 95 11.84 30.93 -25.73
C ALA A 95 11.45 30.53 -27.16
N GLY A 96 10.29 31.04 -27.61
CA GLY A 96 9.75 30.74 -28.94
C GLY A 96 9.07 29.37 -29.10
N SER A 97 8.92 28.60 -28.02
CA SER A 97 8.18 27.33 -28.05
C SER A 97 6.71 27.54 -28.40
N LEU A 98 6.13 26.57 -29.10
CA LEU A 98 4.70 26.52 -29.41
C LEU A 98 4.01 25.50 -28.48
N ASN A 99 2.76 25.79 -28.10
CA ASN A 99 1.99 24.93 -27.22
C ASN A 99 0.73 24.43 -27.93
N TYR A 100 0.48 23.13 -27.83
CA TYR A 100 -0.78 22.51 -28.21
C TYR A 100 -1.44 21.98 -26.94
N SER A 101 -2.71 22.34 -26.68
CA SER A 101 -3.44 21.88 -25.51
C SER A 101 -4.75 21.21 -25.90
N TYR A 102 -5.06 20.10 -25.27
CA TYR A 102 -6.34 19.41 -25.35
C TYR A 102 -6.95 19.33 -23.95
N ILE A 103 -8.22 19.73 -23.85
CA ILE A 103 -8.97 19.74 -22.59
C ILE A 103 -10.30 19.03 -22.82
N ASP A 104 -10.60 18.03 -22.00
CA ASP A 104 -11.88 17.35 -21.94
C ASP A 104 -12.41 17.42 -20.50
N GLU A 105 -13.28 18.39 -20.23
CA GLU A 105 -13.83 18.60 -18.90
C GLU A 105 -14.75 17.45 -18.45
N ARG A 106 -15.41 16.79 -19.38
CA ARG A 106 -16.31 15.67 -19.11
C ARG A 106 -15.54 14.45 -18.58
N ASN A 107 -14.43 14.12 -19.23
CA ASN A 107 -13.60 12.97 -18.87
C ASN A 107 -12.42 13.36 -17.95
N GLN A 108 -12.34 14.63 -17.55
CA GLN A 108 -11.29 15.18 -16.70
C GLN A 108 -9.88 14.93 -17.25
N VAL A 109 -9.72 15.15 -18.56
CA VAL A 109 -8.45 14.98 -19.27
C VAL A 109 -7.86 16.32 -19.65
N TYR A 110 -6.58 16.51 -19.33
CA TYR A 110 -5.75 17.63 -19.81
C TYR A 110 -4.48 17.09 -20.43
N LYS A 111 -4.18 17.50 -21.66
CA LYS A 111 -2.94 17.17 -22.36
C LYS A 111 -2.33 18.42 -22.98
N LYS A 112 -1.01 18.57 -22.84
CA LYS A 112 -0.26 19.68 -23.41
C LYS A 112 1.01 19.16 -24.05
N LEU A 113 1.32 19.61 -25.27
CA LEU A 113 2.62 19.48 -25.90
C LEU A 113 3.31 20.83 -25.97
N VAL A 114 4.60 20.85 -25.70
CA VAL A 114 5.49 21.99 -25.92
C VAL A 114 6.45 21.59 -27.02
N VAL A 115 6.42 22.29 -28.15
CA VAL A 115 7.23 21.96 -29.33
C VAL A 115 8.16 23.14 -29.71
N SER A 116 9.20 22.85 -30.44
CA SER A 116 10.12 23.88 -30.98
C SER A 116 9.39 24.87 -31.88
N ASN A 117 9.98 26.05 -32.08
CA ASN A 117 9.42 27.11 -32.92
C ASN A 117 9.12 26.69 -34.36
N ASP A 118 9.91 25.77 -34.90
CA ASP A 118 9.70 25.18 -36.22
C ASP A 118 8.70 24.00 -36.24
N GLY A 119 8.12 23.65 -35.08
CA GLY A 119 7.14 22.56 -34.93
C GLY A 119 7.71 21.15 -35.06
N LYS A 120 9.04 21.01 -35.16
CA LYS A 120 9.64 19.71 -35.53
C LYS A 120 10.13 18.88 -34.34
N LYS A 121 10.33 19.48 -33.18
CA LYS A 121 10.91 18.81 -32.02
C LYS A 121 9.99 18.91 -30.82
N LEU A 122 9.84 17.82 -30.07
CA LEU A 122 9.17 17.83 -28.76
C LEU A 122 10.12 18.38 -27.71
N LEU A 123 9.75 19.48 -27.09
CA LEU A 123 10.49 20.08 -25.97
C LEU A 123 9.97 19.57 -24.63
N GLY A 124 8.66 19.38 -24.53
CA GLY A 124 8.03 18.89 -23.31
C GLY A 124 6.58 18.50 -23.49
N ALA A 125 6.01 17.86 -22.46
CA ALA A 125 4.59 17.52 -22.43
C ALA A 125 4.07 17.44 -20.99
N VAL A 126 2.75 17.64 -20.83
CA VAL A 126 2.00 17.37 -19.60
C VAL A 126 0.77 16.56 -19.97
N LEU A 127 0.52 15.48 -19.24
CA LEU A 127 -0.67 14.65 -19.41
C LEU A 127 -1.33 14.46 -18.04
N VAL A 128 -2.64 14.65 -17.94
CA VAL A 128 -3.43 14.46 -16.74
C VAL A 128 -4.71 13.71 -17.09
N GLY A 129 -5.07 12.72 -16.31
CA GLY A 129 -6.25 11.87 -16.51
C GLY A 129 -6.01 10.73 -17.51
N ASP A 130 -5.56 11.06 -18.72
CA ASP A 130 -5.15 10.09 -19.72
C ASP A 130 -3.66 10.28 -20.06
N VAL A 131 -2.85 9.29 -19.71
CA VAL A 131 -1.39 9.27 -19.88
C VAL A 131 -0.92 8.17 -20.83
N GLU A 132 -1.80 7.64 -21.67
CA GLU A 132 -1.48 6.52 -22.59
C GLU A 132 -0.33 6.90 -23.55
N ALA A 133 -0.32 8.13 -24.05
CA ALA A 133 0.71 8.64 -24.95
C ALA A 133 2.09 8.89 -24.31
N TYR A 134 2.23 8.74 -22.98
CA TYR A 134 3.48 9.07 -22.28
C TYR A 134 4.71 8.37 -22.85
N GLY A 135 4.61 7.07 -23.11
CA GLY A 135 5.74 6.27 -23.59
C GLY A 135 6.27 6.77 -24.95
N ASP A 136 5.38 7.02 -25.87
CA ASP A 136 5.72 7.49 -27.23
C ASP A 136 6.30 8.91 -27.20
N LEU A 137 5.66 9.82 -26.45
CA LEU A 137 6.14 11.19 -26.27
C LEU A 137 7.52 11.23 -25.60
N LEU A 138 7.75 10.38 -24.62
CA LEU A 138 9.06 10.27 -23.97
C LEU A 138 10.14 9.82 -24.97
N GLN A 139 9.86 8.83 -25.80
CA GLN A 139 10.81 8.38 -26.84
C GLN A 139 11.08 9.46 -27.89
N LEU A 140 10.06 10.20 -28.31
CA LEU A 140 10.23 11.36 -29.20
C LEU A 140 11.19 12.39 -28.61
N LYS A 141 11.04 12.68 -27.31
CA LYS A 141 11.88 13.66 -26.59
C LYS A 141 13.29 13.16 -26.37
N LEU A 142 13.47 11.95 -25.84
CA LEU A 142 14.79 11.41 -25.48
C LEU A 142 15.68 11.17 -26.70
N ASN A 143 15.09 10.78 -27.82
CA ASN A 143 15.81 10.45 -29.03
C ASN A 143 15.82 11.59 -30.08
N ASP A 144 15.40 12.78 -29.67
CA ASP A 144 15.37 13.99 -30.52
C ASP A 144 14.72 13.73 -31.89
N MET A 145 13.64 12.91 -31.89
CA MET A 145 12.96 12.51 -33.12
C MET A 145 12.14 13.66 -33.73
N THR A 146 12.02 13.67 -35.05
CA THR A 146 11.19 14.65 -35.75
C THR A 146 9.70 14.33 -35.51
N LEU A 147 8.93 15.34 -35.10
CA LEU A 147 7.49 15.23 -34.93
C LEU A 147 6.77 15.05 -36.29
N PRO A 148 5.59 14.42 -36.28
CA PRO A 148 4.73 14.39 -37.45
C PRO A 148 4.30 15.80 -37.87
N GLU A 149 3.86 15.98 -39.11
CA GLU A 149 3.42 17.26 -39.65
C GLU A 149 2.30 17.93 -38.81
N LYS A 150 1.50 17.10 -38.11
CA LYS A 150 0.45 17.52 -37.19
C LYS A 150 0.75 17.00 -35.77
N PRO A 151 1.57 17.71 -34.98
CA PRO A 151 1.97 17.26 -33.66
C PRO A 151 0.80 17.07 -32.70
N GLU A 152 -0.27 17.86 -32.85
CA GLU A 152 -1.49 17.76 -32.03
C GLU A 152 -2.15 16.39 -32.13
N ALA A 153 -1.98 15.65 -33.20
CA ALA A 153 -2.54 14.31 -33.37
C ALA A 153 -2.00 13.31 -32.30
N LEU A 154 -0.84 13.59 -31.70
CA LEU A 154 -0.25 12.78 -30.66
C LEU A 154 -1.02 12.83 -29.31
N ILE A 155 -1.87 13.85 -29.11
CA ILE A 155 -2.63 14.04 -27.88
C ILE A 155 -4.15 14.06 -28.10
N LEU A 156 -4.62 14.15 -29.32
CA LEU A 156 -6.05 14.11 -29.64
C LEU A 156 -6.60 12.68 -29.52
N PRO A 157 -7.88 12.52 -29.14
CA PRO A 157 -8.56 11.24 -29.19
C PRO A 157 -8.63 10.71 -30.61
N ALA A 158 -8.51 9.39 -30.77
CA ALA A 158 -8.70 8.75 -32.07
C ALA A 158 -10.16 8.90 -32.54
N THR A 159 -10.36 9.36 -33.77
CA THR A 159 -11.70 9.61 -34.36
C THR A 159 -12.43 8.33 -34.76
N ASP A 160 -11.73 7.22 -34.95
CA ASP A 160 -12.28 6.00 -35.59
C ASP A 160 -12.22 4.77 -34.68
N GLY A 161 -12.01 4.95 -33.35
CA GLY A 161 -11.82 3.82 -32.42
C GLY A 161 -10.51 3.03 -32.65
N SER A 162 -9.70 3.42 -33.65
CA SER A 162 -8.31 2.96 -33.79
C SER A 162 -7.47 3.66 -32.71
N LYS A 163 -6.64 2.91 -31.99
CA LYS A 163 -5.62 3.54 -31.13
C LYS A 163 -4.78 4.48 -32.00
N PRO A 164 -4.41 5.70 -31.49
CA PRO A 164 -3.41 6.50 -32.17
C PRO A 164 -2.26 5.57 -32.54
N ALA A 165 -1.80 5.61 -33.78
CA ALA A 165 -0.66 4.80 -34.19
C ALA A 165 0.53 5.28 -33.36
N GLY A 166 0.78 4.62 -32.22
CA GLY A 166 1.98 4.83 -31.42
C GLY A 166 3.17 4.64 -32.34
N LEU A 167 4.23 5.36 -32.10
CA LEU A 167 5.51 5.13 -32.77
C LEU A 167 5.96 3.72 -32.37
N GLY A 168 5.48 2.69 -33.06
CA GLY A 168 5.84 1.32 -32.78
C GLY A 168 7.35 1.20 -32.60
N VAL A 169 7.78 0.22 -31.79
CA VAL A 169 9.20 -0.03 -31.52
C VAL A 169 10.06 -0.07 -32.78
N ASP A 170 9.46 -0.45 -33.90
CA ASP A 170 10.12 -0.47 -35.21
C ASP A 170 10.53 0.92 -35.72
N ALA A 171 9.77 1.95 -35.38
CA ALA A 171 10.06 3.31 -35.79
C ALA A 171 11.22 3.95 -34.99
N LEU A 172 11.61 3.34 -33.86
CA LEU A 172 12.74 3.83 -33.07
C LEU A 172 14.06 3.55 -33.80
N PRO A 173 14.95 4.55 -33.95
CA PRO A 173 16.27 4.32 -34.55
C PRO A 173 17.09 3.37 -33.65
N MET A 174 18.08 2.68 -34.23
CA MET A 174 18.92 1.75 -33.49
C MET A 174 19.74 2.44 -32.40
N THR A 175 20.05 3.72 -32.58
CA THR A 175 20.71 4.58 -31.57
C THR A 175 19.77 5.07 -30.48
N ALA A 176 18.46 4.75 -30.54
CA ALA A 176 17.49 5.18 -29.52
C ALA A 176 17.84 4.63 -28.15
N VAL A 177 17.93 5.52 -27.15
CA VAL A 177 18.17 5.14 -25.76
C VAL A 177 16.87 4.56 -25.17
N ILE A 178 16.85 3.26 -24.93
CA ILE A 178 15.72 2.53 -24.36
C ILE A 178 15.77 2.56 -22.82
N CYS A 179 16.96 2.41 -22.24
CA CYS A 179 17.17 2.48 -20.79
C CYS A 179 18.12 3.63 -20.43
N SER A 180 17.56 4.75 -19.98
CA SER A 180 18.36 5.93 -19.59
C SER A 180 19.26 5.68 -18.38
N CYS A 181 18.82 4.86 -17.40
CA CYS A 181 19.59 4.59 -16.18
C CYS A 181 20.92 3.85 -16.47
N ASN A 182 20.92 2.95 -17.46
CA ASN A 182 22.07 2.13 -17.81
C ASN A 182 22.59 2.44 -19.23
N ASN A 183 22.11 3.52 -19.83
CA ASN A 183 22.48 3.99 -21.16
C ASN A 183 22.43 2.89 -22.25
N VAL A 184 21.37 2.04 -22.23
CA VAL A 184 21.20 0.94 -23.17
C VAL A 184 20.38 1.41 -24.35
N THR A 185 20.94 1.26 -25.57
CA THR A 185 20.28 1.61 -26.82
C THR A 185 19.43 0.45 -27.38
N LYS A 186 18.63 0.72 -28.39
CA LYS A 186 17.91 -0.32 -29.13
C LYS A 186 18.90 -1.28 -29.80
N GLN A 187 20.04 -0.78 -30.31
CA GLN A 187 21.09 -1.61 -30.89
C GLN A 187 21.62 -2.63 -29.89
N ASP A 188 21.97 -2.19 -28.67
CA ASP A 188 22.48 -3.10 -27.62
C ASP A 188 21.50 -4.23 -27.31
N LEU A 189 20.18 -3.92 -27.29
CA LEU A 189 19.13 -4.93 -27.11
C LEU A 189 19.07 -5.89 -28.29
N CYS A 190 19.11 -5.37 -29.52
CA CYS A 190 19.07 -6.18 -30.74
C CYS A 190 20.30 -7.10 -30.84
N ASP A 191 21.49 -6.59 -30.52
CA ASP A 191 22.73 -7.37 -30.50
C ASP A 191 22.69 -8.49 -29.45
N ALA A 192 22.16 -8.21 -28.26
CA ALA A 192 21.96 -9.22 -27.22
C ALA A 192 20.94 -10.31 -27.64
N ILE A 193 19.84 -9.91 -28.33
CA ILE A 193 18.86 -10.86 -28.90
C ILE A 193 19.52 -11.67 -30.01
N GLU A 194 20.38 -11.07 -30.82
CA GLU A 194 21.16 -11.74 -31.85
C GLU A 194 22.16 -12.73 -31.26
N GLY A 195 22.72 -12.38 -30.10
CA GLY A 195 23.60 -13.23 -29.30
C GLY A 195 22.88 -14.37 -28.57
N GLY A 196 21.55 -14.50 -28.69
CA GLY A 196 20.76 -15.62 -28.16
C GLY A 196 19.91 -15.30 -26.95
N ALA A 197 19.79 -14.05 -26.50
CA ALA A 197 18.85 -13.67 -25.44
C ALA A 197 17.41 -13.75 -25.94
N MET A 198 16.70 -14.81 -25.60
CA MET A 198 15.32 -15.07 -26.04
C MET A 198 14.27 -14.68 -25.01
N GLU A 199 14.68 -14.41 -23.79
CA GLU A 199 13.80 -14.05 -22.67
C GLU A 199 14.16 -12.70 -22.08
N LEU A 200 13.16 -12.03 -21.47
CA LEU A 200 13.34 -10.72 -20.85
C LEU A 200 14.39 -10.74 -19.72
N GLY A 201 14.46 -11.86 -18.98
CA GLY A 201 15.46 -12.06 -17.91
C GLY A 201 16.89 -12.12 -18.45
N GLU A 202 17.10 -12.86 -19.54
CA GLU A 202 18.39 -12.98 -20.21
C GLU A 202 18.82 -11.64 -20.81
N LEU A 203 17.89 -10.94 -21.46
CA LEU A 203 18.13 -9.63 -22.03
C LEU A 203 18.54 -8.59 -20.97
N LYS A 204 17.88 -8.62 -19.81
CA LYS A 204 18.26 -7.81 -18.63
C LYS A 204 19.64 -8.17 -18.10
N ALA A 205 19.96 -9.46 -18.05
CA ALA A 205 21.26 -9.92 -17.55
C ALA A 205 22.41 -9.46 -18.47
N CYS A 206 22.22 -9.56 -19.79
CA CYS A 206 23.24 -9.19 -20.79
C CYS A 206 23.44 -7.67 -20.87
N THR A 207 22.32 -6.89 -20.91
CA THR A 207 22.38 -5.46 -21.23
C THR A 207 22.27 -4.54 -20.01
N LYS A 208 21.87 -5.06 -18.84
CA LYS A 208 21.48 -4.29 -17.65
C LYS A 208 20.24 -3.40 -17.85
N ALA A 209 19.54 -3.46 -19.00
CA ALA A 209 18.29 -2.74 -19.20
C ALA A 209 17.25 -3.15 -18.17
N ALA A 210 16.51 -2.17 -17.63
CA ALA A 210 15.44 -2.36 -16.63
C ALA A 210 15.88 -3.03 -15.30
N THR A 211 17.16 -3.01 -14.96
CA THR A 211 17.66 -3.56 -13.69
C THR A 211 17.75 -2.52 -12.57
N SER A 212 17.74 -1.21 -12.90
CA SER A 212 17.80 -0.11 -11.93
C SER A 212 16.39 0.36 -11.54
N CYS A 213 15.84 1.40 -12.19
CA CYS A 213 14.51 1.94 -11.86
C CYS A 213 13.33 1.09 -12.39
N GLY A 214 13.57 0.18 -13.33
CA GLY A 214 12.55 -0.67 -13.96
C GLY A 214 11.59 0.02 -14.94
N GLY A 215 11.65 1.34 -15.09
CA GLY A 215 10.72 2.13 -15.91
C GLY A 215 10.66 1.74 -17.39
N CYS A 216 11.77 1.28 -17.95
CA CYS A 216 11.85 0.84 -19.34
C CYS A 216 11.47 -0.64 -19.57
N SER A 217 11.09 -1.39 -18.54
CA SER A 217 10.84 -2.85 -18.64
C SER A 217 9.81 -3.21 -19.70
N ALA A 218 8.73 -2.43 -19.80
CA ALA A 218 7.69 -2.64 -20.80
C ALA A 218 8.21 -2.43 -22.23
N LEU A 219 9.01 -1.37 -22.45
CA LEU A 219 9.59 -1.05 -23.76
C LEU A 219 10.65 -2.08 -24.17
N VAL A 220 11.50 -2.51 -23.23
CA VAL A 220 12.48 -3.61 -23.46
C VAL A 220 11.76 -4.89 -23.88
N GLY A 221 10.64 -5.23 -23.21
CA GLY A 221 9.81 -6.37 -23.60
C GLY A 221 9.17 -6.24 -24.99
N GLN A 222 8.79 -5.01 -25.38
CA GLN A 222 8.27 -4.75 -26.73
C GLN A 222 9.34 -4.89 -27.80
N VAL A 223 10.58 -4.39 -27.56
CA VAL A 223 11.73 -4.59 -28.46
C VAL A 223 12.00 -6.08 -28.64
N LEU A 224 12.10 -6.84 -27.54
CA LEU A 224 12.31 -8.28 -27.57
C LEU A 224 11.25 -8.99 -28.41
N LYS A 225 9.99 -8.70 -28.13
CA LYS A 225 8.86 -9.30 -28.86
C LYS A 225 8.91 -9.00 -30.35
N CYS A 226 9.17 -7.75 -30.71
CA CYS A 226 9.22 -7.31 -32.09
C CYS A 226 10.38 -8.00 -32.84
N GLU A 227 11.57 -8.03 -32.24
CA GLU A 227 12.75 -8.65 -32.88
C GLU A 227 12.62 -10.17 -32.98
N LEU A 228 12.03 -10.85 -32.00
CA LEU A 228 11.73 -12.28 -32.09
C LEU A 228 10.69 -12.59 -33.18
N GLN A 229 9.65 -11.76 -33.32
CA GLN A 229 8.65 -11.90 -34.36
C GLN A 229 9.26 -11.73 -35.79
N LYS A 230 10.18 -10.77 -35.97
CA LYS A 230 10.91 -10.59 -37.25
C LYS A 230 11.74 -11.83 -37.64
N ARG A 231 12.20 -12.56 -36.64
CA ARG A 231 12.99 -13.80 -36.81
C ARG A 231 12.14 -15.06 -36.92
N GLY A 232 10.79 -14.90 -36.97
CA GLY A 232 9.85 -16.03 -37.06
C GLY A 232 9.74 -16.88 -35.77
N VAL A 233 10.24 -16.36 -34.64
CA VAL A 233 10.12 -17.03 -33.36
C VAL A 233 8.75 -16.71 -32.79
N GLU A 234 7.97 -17.74 -32.48
CA GLU A 234 6.69 -17.60 -31.80
C GLU A 234 6.93 -17.13 -30.36
N VAL A 235 6.54 -15.90 -30.05
CA VAL A 235 6.70 -15.34 -28.71
C VAL A 235 5.66 -15.96 -27.79
N LYS A 236 6.09 -16.80 -26.87
CA LYS A 236 5.24 -17.37 -25.84
C LYS A 236 4.66 -16.26 -24.97
N LYS A 237 3.36 -16.34 -24.72
CA LYS A 237 2.64 -15.43 -23.81
C LYS A 237 2.66 -15.94 -22.37
N ASP A 238 3.38 -17.00 -22.10
CA ASP A 238 3.44 -17.71 -20.86
C ASP A 238 3.96 -16.79 -19.75
N ILE A 239 3.33 -16.85 -18.58
CA ILE A 239 3.78 -16.04 -17.44
C ILE A 239 5.10 -16.55 -16.87
N CYS A 240 5.31 -17.86 -16.90
CA CYS A 240 6.52 -18.55 -16.48
C CYS A 240 6.51 -20.02 -16.97
N GLU A 241 7.57 -20.75 -16.73
CA GLU A 241 7.69 -22.17 -17.07
C GLU A 241 6.63 -23.08 -16.43
N HIS A 242 6.02 -22.66 -15.30
CA HIS A 242 5.01 -23.43 -14.58
C HIS A 242 3.61 -23.27 -15.16
N PHE A 243 3.32 -22.14 -15.83
CA PHE A 243 2.02 -21.85 -16.44
C PHE A 243 2.20 -21.36 -17.87
N ALA A 244 1.75 -22.15 -18.83
CA ALA A 244 1.74 -21.82 -20.26
C ALA A 244 0.57 -20.88 -20.62
N TYR A 245 0.31 -19.90 -19.77
CA TYR A 245 -0.80 -18.95 -19.88
C TYR A 245 -0.35 -17.54 -19.52
N SER A 246 -0.95 -16.54 -20.17
CA SER A 246 -0.85 -15.16 -19.77
C SER A 246 -1.62 -14.90 -18.46
N ARG A 247 -1.34 -13.77 -17.78
CA ARG A 247 -2.09 -13.39 -16.59
C ARG A 247 -3.60 -13.28 -16.84
N GLN A 248 -4.01 -12.82 -18.02
CA GLN A 248 -5.43 -12.72 -18.38
C GLN A 248 -6.07 -14.10 -18.52
N GLU A 249 -5.40 -15.02 -19.18
CA GLU A 249 -5.87 -16.41 -19.33
C GLU A 249 -5.94 -17.10 -17.96
N MET A 250 -4.94 -16.93 -17.10
CA MET A 250 -4.97 -17.41 -15.72
C MET A 250 -6.17 -16.86 -14.93
N TYR A 251 -6.49 -15.57 -15.08
CA TYR A 251 -7.67 -14.98 -14.47
C TYR A 251 -8.97 -15.63 -14.96
N HIS A 252 -9.10 -15.85 -16.27
CA HIS A 252 -10.27 -16.51 -16.86
C HIS A 252 -10.39 -17.97 -16.39
N LEU A 253 -9.28 -18.71 -16.39
CA LEU A 253 -9.27 -20.10 -15.92
C LEU A 253 -9.65 -20.22 -14.44
N ALA A 254 -9.12 -19.33 -13.58
CA ALA A 254 -9.48 -19.30 -12.18
C ALA A 254 -10.96 -18.97 -11.97
N LYS A 255 -11.48 -17.97 -12.69
CA LYS A 255 -12.88 -17.53 -12.61
C LYS A 255 -13.86 -18.58 -13.11
N ILE A 256 -13.63 -19.15 -14.30
CA ILE A 256 -14.51 -20.13 -14.92
C ILE A 256 -14.46 -21.46 -14.15
N GLY A 257 -13.26 -21.89 -13.74
CA GLY A 257 -13.05 -23.13 -12.99
C GLY A 257 -13.38 -23.01 -11.49
N ASN A 258 -13.80 -21.83 -11.01
CA ASN A 258 -14.01 -21.52 -9.60
C ASN A 258 -12.83 -21.98 -8.72
N ILE A 259 -11.60 -21.77 -9.22
CA ILE A 259 -10.38 -22.22 -8.55
C ILE A 259 -9.97 -21.19 -7.52
N ARG A 260 -9.75 -21.62 -6.29
CA ARG A 260 -9.57 -20.74 -5.13
C ARG A 260 -8.23 -20.91 -4.42
N THR A 261 -7.51 -22.00 -4.71
CA THR A 261 -6.21 -22.29 -4.11
C THR A 261 -5.14 -22.38 -5.19
N PHE A 262 -3.90 -22.08 -4.81
CA PHE A 262 -2.77 -22.21 -5.73
C PHE A 262 -2.50 -23.68 -6.08
N GLU A 263 -2.69 -24.57 -5.12
CA GLU A 263 -2.51 -26.01 -5.26
C GLU A 263 -3.47 -26.58 -6.31
N ASP A 264 -4.76 -26.23 -6.26
CA ASP A 264 -5.74 -26.64 -7.28
C ASP A 264 -5.43 -26.01 -8.64
N PHE A 265 -4.92 -24.78 -8.64
CA PHE A 265 -4.63 -24.05 -9.87
C PHE A 265 -3.45 -24.68 -10.61
N ILE A 266 -2.36 -24.95 -9.90
CA ILE A 266 -1.18 -25.56 -10.50
C ILE A 266 -1.44 -27.03 -10.89
N ALA A 267 -2.23 -27.75 -10.09
CA ALA A 267 -2.61 -29.14 -10.40
C ALA A 267 -3.46 -29.24 -11.68
N LYS A 268 -4.35 -28.27 -11.94
CA LYS A 268 -5.25 -28.29 -13.12
C LYS A 268 -4.62 -27.68 -14.37
N HIS A 269 -3.86 -26.61 -14.22
CA HIS A 269 -3.43 -25.76 -15.34
C HIS A 269 -1.93 -25.50 -15.37
N GLY A 270 -1.19 -25.96 -14.39
CA GLY A 270 0.24 -25.74 -14.29
C GLY A 270 1.05 -27.02 -14.23
N LYS A 271 2.33 -26.88 -13.90
CA LYS A 271 3.26 -27.99 -13.64
C LYS A 271 4.28 -27.59 -12.58
N GLY A 272 4.84 -28.60 -11.88
CA GLY A 272 5.81 -28.37 -10.80
C GLY A 272 5.20 -27.69 -9.57
N ASP A 273 6.04 -27.01 -8.77
CA ASP A 273 5.68 -26.43 -7.47
C ASP A 273 5.44 -24.90 -7.51
N GLY A 274 5.58 -24.29 -8.70
CA GLY A 274 5.45 -22.85 -8.89
C GLY A 274 6.71 -22.07 -8.48
N CYS A 275 6.75 -20.78 -8.88
CA CYS A 275 7.88 -19.87 -8.64
C CYS A 275 7.43 -18.51 -8.13
N ASP A 276 8.41 -17.62 -7.90
CA ASP A 276 8.19 -16.25 -7.42
C ASP A 276 7.45 -15.33 -8.43
N ILE A 277 7.13 -15.83 -9.62
CA ILE A 277 6.32 -15.13 -10.61
C ILE A 277 4.88 -15.60 -10.54
N CYS A 278 4.61 -16.91 -10.66
CA CYS A 278 3.24 -17.43 -10.73
C CYS A 278 2.52 -17.45 -9.37
N LYS A 279 3.22 -17.68 -8.26
CA LYS A 279 2.62 -17.66 -6.92
C LYS A 279 2.01 -16.29 -6.58
N PRO A 280 2.74 -15.15 -6.65
CA PRO A 280 2.16 -13.84 -6.39
C PRO A 280 1.14 -13.43 -7.45
N THR A 281 1.29 -13.88 -8.70
CA THR A 281 0.30 -13.62 -9.75
C THR A 281 -1.02 -14.32 -9.45
N ALA A 282 -1.00 -15.61 -9.11
CA ALA A 282 -2.20 -16.35 -8.70
C ALA A 282 -2.82 -15.76 -7.43
N ALA A 283 -2.02 -15.40 -6.44
CA ALA A 283 -2.50 -14.73 -5.23
C ALA A 283 -3.22 -13.40 -5.55
N SER A 284 -2.67 -12.59 -6.46
CA SER A 284 -3.32 -11.36 -6.93
C SER A 284 -4.62 -11.63 -7.68
N ILE A 285 -4.68 -12.69 -8.49
CA ILE A 285 -5.90 -13.11 -9.20
C ILE A 285 -6.98 -13.54 -8.21
N PHE A 286 -6.64 -14.42 -7.26
CA PHE A 286 -7.59 -14.90 -6.25
C PHE A 286 -8.09 -13.77 -5.35
N ALA A 287 -7.21 -12.84 -4.94
CA ALA A 287 -7.61 -11.66 -4.18
C ALA A 287 -8.56 -10.73 -4.98
N SER A 288 -8.47 -10.74 -6.30
CA SER A 288 -9.37 -9.98 -7.17
C SER A 288 -10.72 -10.67 -7.37
N LEU A 289 -10.74 -12.01 -7.40
CA LEU A 289 -11.93 -12.81 -7.67
C LEU A 289 -12.72 -13.17 -6.40
N TRP A 290 -12.01 -13.44 -5.29
CA TRP A 290 -12.60 -14.08 -4.11
C TRP A 290 -12.30 -13.31 -2.83
N ASN A 291 -13.29 -12.66 -2.25
CA ASN A 291 -13.10 -11.90 -1.00
C ASN A 291 -12.81 -12.79 0.21
N GLU A 292 -13.23 -14.05 0.23
CA GLU A 292 -12.87 -14.99 1.28
C GLU A 292 -11.37 -15.28 1.37
N HIS A 293 -10.61 -14.91 0.35
CA HIS A 293 -9.14 -14.92 0.41
C HIS A 293 -8.61 -14.10 1.59
N ILE A 294 -9.31 -13.03 1.95
CA ILE A 294 -9.02 -12.16 3.08
C ILE A 294 -9.06 -12.92 4.42
N LEU A 295 -9.91 -13.93 4.53
CA LEU A 295 -10.11 -14.72 5.76
C LEU A 295 -9.00 -15.72 6.02
N LYS A 296 -8.23 -16.08 5.01
CA LYS A 296 -7.14 -17.04 5.17
C LYS A 296 -5.97 -16.42 5.91
N LYS A 297 -5.60 -17.04 7.04
CA LYS A 297 -4.52 -16.57 7.91
C LYS A 297 -3.18 -16.30 7.20
N PRO A 298 -2.68 -17.17 6.27
CA PRO A 298 -1.44 -16.89 5.55
C PRO A 298 -1.50 -15.65 4.66
N LEU A 299 -2.70 -15.17 4.35
CA LEU A 299 -2.95 -14.07 3.43
C LEU A 299 -3.29 -12.75 4.13
N ALA A 300 -3.42 -12.79 5.46
CA ALA A 300 -3.74 -11.60 6.26
C ALA A 300 -2.73 -10.46 6.05
N GLY A 301 -1.45 -10.76 5.94
CA GLY A 301 -0.39 -9.78 5.70
C GLY A 301 -0.45 -9.07 4.34
N LEU A 302 -1.29 -9.54 3.40
CA LEU A 302 -1.49 -8.87 2.10
C LEU A 302 -2.43 -7.67 2.18
N GLN A 303 -3.08 -7.46 3.33
CA GLN A 303 -4.11 -6.43 3.48
C GLN A 303 -3.58 -5.07 3.91
N ASP A 304 -2.53 -5.06 4.75
CA ASP A 304 -1.97 -3.84 5.31
C ASP A 304 -0.49 -4.03 5.65
N THR A 305 0.31 -2.98 5.48
CA THR A 305 1.73 -2.96 5.87
C THR A 305 1.93 -3.09 7.39
N ASN A 306 0.94 -2.65 8.19
CA ASN A 306 0.98 -2.76 9.65
C ASN A 306 0.93 -4.21 10.14
N ASP A 307 0.42 -5.13 9.35
CA ASP A 307 0.37 -6.56 9.69
C ASP A 307 1.76 -7.20 9.74
N TYR A 308 2.75 -6.62 9.08
CA TYR A 308 4.10 -7.17 9.05
C TYR A 308 4.73 -7.30 10.44
N PHE A 309 4.52 -6.30 11.30
CA PHE A 309 5.01 -6.28 12.68
C PHE A 309 3.91 -6.53 13.72
N LEU A 310 2.70 -6.89 13.31
CA LEU A 310 1.54 -7.12 14.19
C LEU A 310 1.29 -5.96 15.18
N ALA A 311 1.55 -4.73 14.73
CA ALA A 311 1.49 -3.49 15.51
C ALA A 311 1.29 -2.29 14.57
N ASN A 312 0.74 -1.17 15.08
CA ASN A 312 0.73 0.07 14.32
C ASN A 312 2.09 0.77 14.41
N MET A 313 2.70 1.00 13.26
CA MET A 313 3.87 1.86 13.16
C MET A 313 3.46 3.33 13.34
N GLN A 314 4.19 4.06 14.15
CA GLN A 314 3.99 5.46 14.47
C GLN A 314 4.90 6.35 13.62
N LYS A 315 4.62 7.66 13.58
CA LYS A 315 5.36 8.63 12.75
C LYS A 315 6.87 8.68 13.01
N ASP A 316 7.28 8.30 14.20
CA ASP A 316 8.65 8.35 14.68
C ASP A 316 9.41 7.02 14.54
N GLY A 317 8.77 6.00 13.96
CA GLY A 317 9.35 4.67 13.79
C GLY A 317 9.18 3.76 14.99
N THR A 318 8.46 4.19 16.03
CA THR A 318 8.03 3.32 17.14
C THR A 318 6.73 2.60 16.83
N TYR A 319 6.30 1.71 17.71
CA TYR A 319 5.12 0.87 17.54
C TYR A 319 4.20 0.95 18.73
N SER A 320 2.88 0.74 18.47
CA SER A 320 1.89 0.60 19.53
C SER A 320 1.68 -0.86 19.91
N ILE A 321 1.43 -1.10 21.17
CA ILE A 321 1.01 -2.40 21.72
C ILE A 321 -0.37 -2.23 22.30
N VAL A 322 -1.32 -3.03 21.85
CA VAL A 322 -2.72 -2.91 22.24
C VAL A 322 -3.23 -4.27 22.73
N PRO A 323 -3.17 -4.54 24.03
CA PRO A 323 -3.77 -5.75 24.59
C PRO A 323 -5.28 -5.74 24.40
N ARG A 324 -5.88 -6.90 24.21
CA ARG A 324 -7.33 -7.04 24.12
C ARG A 324 -7.96 -6.84 25.51
N ILE A 325 -8.96 -5.99 25.53
CA ILE A 325 -9.80 -5.70 26.71
C ILE A 325 -11.24 -5.84 26.24
N PRO A 326 -11.81 -7.09 26.27
CA PRO A 326 -13.11 -7.34 25.67
C PRO A 326 -14.22 -6.51 26.33
N GLY A 327 -15.07 -5.89 25.52
CA GLY A 327 -16.16 -5.04 26.00
C GLY A 327 -15.69 -3.80 26.78
N GLY A 328 -14.38 -3.55 26.88
CA GLY A 328 -13.82 -2.49 27.72
C GLY A 328 -13.76 -2.84 29.22
N GLU A 329 -14.06 -4.09 29.61
CA GLU A 329 -13.98 -4.55 30.98
C GLU A 329 -12.59 -5.11 31.30
N ILE A 330 -11.99 -4.65 32.40
CA ILE A 330 -10.67 -5.08 32.86
C ILE A 330 -10.65 -5.23 34.37
N THR A 331 -10.00 -6.28 34.87
CA THR A 331 -9.82 -6.50 36.30
C THR A 331 -8.74 -5.58 36.89
N PRO A 332 -8.78 -5.31 38.23
CA PRO A 332 -7.70 -4.57 38.89
C PRO A 332 -6.32 -5.18 38.64
N GLU A 333 -6.20 -6.51 38.65
CA GLU A 333 -4.96 -7.25 38.38
C GLU A 333 -4.47 -7.00 36.95
N GLY A 334 -5.38 -7.02 35.97
CA GLY A 334 -5.06 -6.71 34.59
C GLY A 334 -4.54 -5.28 34.39
N LEU A 335 -5.14 -4.30 35.13
CA LEU A 335 -4.65 -2.92 35.11
C LEU A 335 -3.25 -2.80 35.71
N ILE A 336 -2.96 -3.51 36.80
CA ILE A 336 -1.64 -3.53 37.45
C ILE A 336 -0.61 -4.09 36.45
N ILE A 337 -0.88 -5.22 35.80
CA ILE A 337 0.02 -5.85 34.84
C ILE A 337 0.33 -4.90 33.68
N ILE A 338 -0.68 -4.29 33.07
CA ILE A 338 -0.49 -3.31 31.99
C ILE A 338 0.36 -2.12 32.48
N GLY A 339 0.09 -1.62 33.68
CA GLY A 339 0.82 -0.53 34.32
C GLY A 339 2.29 -0.87 34.58
N GLU A 340 2.57 -2.06 35.08
CA GLU A 340 3.93 -2.55 35.35
C GLU A 340 4.74 -2.72 34.06
N ILE A 341 4.14 -3.33 33.03
CA ILE A 341 4.75 -3.50 31.72
C ILE A 341 5.03 -2.12 31.10
N ALA A 342 4.06 -1.21 31.12
CA ALA A 342 4.24 0.14 30.62
C ALA A 342 5.38 0.87 31.34
N LYS A 343 5.48 0.75 32.66
CA LYS A 343 6.55 1.32 33.47
C LYS A 343 7.92 0.69 33.16
N LYS A 344 7.97 -0.64 33.06
CA LYS A 344 9.19 -1.41 32.79
C LYS A 344 9.82 -1.03 31.44
N TYR A 345 9.00 -0.97 30.40
CA TYR A 345 9.44 -0.65 29.04
C TYR A 345 9.35 0.85 28.68
N LYS A 346 8.99 1.70 29.65
CA LYS A 346 8.83 3.15 29.49
C LYS A 346 7.89 3.49 28.34
N LEU A 347 6.72 2.88 28.29
CA LEU A 347 5.72 3.10 27.25
C LEU A 347 4.77 4.23 27.67
N TYR A 348 4.34 5.03 26.70
CA TYR A 348 3.29 6.03 26.89
C TYR A 348 1.93 5.34 26.89
N THR A 349 1.13 5.53 27.95
CA THR A 349 -0.19 4.90 28.09
C THR A 349 -1.32 5.87 27.80
N LYS A 350 -2.33 5.40 27.08
CA LYS A 350 -3.54 6.17 26.81
C LYS A 350 -4.78 5.30 26.72
N ILE A 351 -5.84 5.68 27.43
CA ILE A 351 -7.18 5.16 27.16
C ILE A 351 -7.70 5.85 25.91
N THR A 352 -8.04 5.07 24.89
CA THR A 352 -8.48 5.57 23.59
C THR A 352 -10.00 5.53 23.46
N GLY A 353 -10.55 6.21 22.43
CA GLY A 353 -12.00 6.26 22.19
C GLY A 353 -12.66 4.91 21.89
N GLY A 354 -11.88 3.84 21.69
CA GLY A 354 -12.37 2.47 21.53
C GLY A 354 -12.41 1.67 22.84
N GLN A 355 -12.31 2.32 24.01
CA GLN A 355 -12.24 1.64 25.33
C GLN A 355 -11.04 0.68 25.46
N ARG A 356 -9.91 1.04 24.84
CA ARG A 356 -8.67 0.29 24.90
C ARG A 356 -7.62 1.08 25.66
N ILE A 357 -6.70 0.36 26.29
CA ILE A 357 -5.47 0.93 26.82
C ILE A 357 -4.38 0.66 25.79
N ASP A 358 -4.01 1.70 25.05
CA ASP A 358 -2.97 1.61 24.02
C ASP A 358 -1.63 2.03 24.66
N LEU A 359 -0.59 1.22 24.47
CA LEU A 359 0.79 1.47 24.89
C LEU A 359 1.58 1.91 23.66
N PHE A 360 2.21 3.09 23.74
CA PHE A 360 2.92 3.69 22.61
C PHE A 360 4.42 3.81 22.87
N GLY A 361 5.20 3.85 21.81
CA GLY A 361 6.63 4.12 21.88
C GLY A 361 7.52 2.88 21.97
N ALA A 362 6.97 1.67 21.76
CA ALA A 362 7.79 0.46 21.72
C ALA A 362 8.69 0.45 20.50
N ARG A 363 9.94 0.02 20.66
CA ARG A 363 10.85 -0.29 19.56
C ARG A 363 10.49 -1.65 18.96
N VAL A 364 10.83 -1.87 17.70
CA VAL A 364 10.47 -3.12 17.00
C VAL A 364 11.01 -4.37 17.71
N GLU A 365 12.23 -4.31 18.23
CA GLU A 365 12.87 -5.41 18.97
C GLU A 365 12.25 -5.69 20.34
N GLN A 366 11.54 -4.73 20.91
CA GLN A 366 10.83 -4.91 22.18
C GLN A 366 9.48 -5.62 22.01
N LEU A 367 8.88 -5.59 20.81
CA LEU A 367 7.54 -6.12 20.58
C LEU A 367 7.38 -7.58 21.05
N PRO A 368 8.21 -8.54 20.60
CA PRO A 368 8.04 -9.93 21.00
C PRO A 368 8.20 -10.16 22.51
N VAL A 369 9.11 -9.42 23.14
CA VAL A 369 9.38 -9.54 24.59
C VAL A 369 8.19 -9.05 25.41
N ILE A 370 7.63 -7.89 25.03
CA ILE A 370 6.45 -7.32 25.69
C ILE A 370 5.22 -8.19 25.44
N TRP A 371 5.04 -8.69 24.22
CA TRP A 371 3.94 -9.62 23.93
C TRP A 371 4.02 -10.90 24.74
N LYS A 372 5.24 -11.42 24.95
CA LYS A 372 5.41 -12.62 25.78
C LYS A 372 4.92 -12.37 27.20
N GLU A 373 5.27 -11.27 27.83
CA GLU A 373 4.82 -10.93 29.18
C GLU A 373 3.30 -10.73 29.24
N LEU A 374 2.71 -10.07 28.24
CA LEU A 374 1.26 -9.89 28.16
C LEU A 374 0.53 -11.23 27.95
N VAL A 375 1.04 -12.09 27.04
CA VAL A 375 0.45 -13.40 26.76
C VAL A 375 0.57 -14.33 27.96
N ASP A 376 1.72 -14.34 28.65
CA ASP A 376 1.93 -15.14 29.89
C ASP A 376 0.98 -14.68 31.00
N ALA A 377 0.59 -13.41 31.01
CA ALA A 377 -0.40 -12.84 31.92
C ALA A 377 -1.87 -13.01 31.45
N GLY A 378 -2.11 -13.72 30.36
CA GLY A 378 -3.45 -14.03 29.86
C GLY A 378 -4.03 -13.04 28.86
N PHE A 379 -3.28 -12.00 28.45
CA PHE A 379 -3.74 -11.09 27.42
C PHE A 379 -3.54 -11.66 26.00
N GLU A 380 -4.35 -11.18 25.07
CA GLU A 380 -4.25 -11.45 23.63
C GLU A 380 -4.00 -10.16 22.85
N SER A 381 -3.62 -10.30 21.58
CA SER A 381 -3.58 -9.17 20.66
C SER A 381 -4.97 -8.54 20.50
N GLY A 382 -5.07 -7.24 20.70
CA GLY A 382 -6.29 -6.47 20.45
C GLY A 382 -6.54 -6.20 18.96
N HIS A 383 -5.70 -6.75 18.03
CA HIS A 383 -5.81 -6.56 16.58
C HIS A 383 -6.04 -5.10 16.16
N ALA A 384 -5.37 -4.15 16.84
CA ALA A 384 -5.49 -2.73 16.52
C ALA A 384 -4.72 -2.32 15.25
N TYR A 385 -4.24 -3.26 14.49
CA TYR A 385 -3.53 -3.15 13.21
C TYR A 385 -4.29 -3.90 12.12
N GLY A 386 -3.92 -3.72 10.86
CA GLY A 386 -4.55 -4.38 9.72
C GLY A 386 -6.04 -4.04 9.52
N LYS A 387 -6.71 -4.84 8.73
CA LYS A 387 -8.15 -4.76 8.45
C LYS A 387 -8.87 -5.90 9.17
N SER A 388 -9.32 -5.63 10.39
CA SER A 388 -9.93 -6.61 11.29
C SER A 388 -10.97 -5.98 12.19
N LEU A 389 -11.67 -6.81 12.97
CA LEU A 389 -12.49 -6.34 14.07
C LEU A 389 -11.61 -5.59 15.09
N ARG A 390 -12.08 -4.44 15.51
CA ARG A 390 -11.56 -3.67 16.65
C ARG A 390 -12.31 -4.08 17.93
N THR A 391 -12.05 -3.39 19.03
CA THR A 391 -12.79 -3.58 20.28
C THR A 391 -14.29 -3.36 20.08
N VAL A 392 -15.11 -4.16 20.72
CA VAL A 392 -16.55 -3.94 20.85
C VAL A 392 -16.79 -3.01 22.03
N LYS A 393 -17.24 -1.79 21.81
CA LYS A 393 -17.55 -0.85 22.89
C LYS A 393 -18.79 -1.31 23.65
N SER A 394 -18.79 -1.10 24.96
CA SER A 394 -19.99 -1.27 25.79
C SER A 394 -20.30 0.00 26.60
N CYS A 395 -21.52 0.15 27.07
CA CYS A 395 -21.80 0.95 28.25
C CYS A 395 -21.79 0.07 29.50
N VAL A 396 -22.00 0.64 30.66
CA VAL A 396 -21.91 -0.09 31.94
C VAL A 396 -23.03 -1.10 32.19
N GLY A 397 -24.03 -1.17 31.32
CA GLY A 397 -25.10 -2.17 31.35
C GLY A 397 -26.09 -2.06 32.48
N SER A 398 -26.97 -3.07 32.56
CA SER A 398 -28.04 -3.13 33.60
C SER A 398 -27.51 -3.34 35.00
N THR A 399 -26.31 -3.92 35.17
CA THR A 399 -25.71 -4.15 36.49
C THR A 399 -25.40 -2.85 37.23
N TRP A 400 -24.93 -1.82 36.54
CA TRP A 400 -24.46 -0.58 37.17
C TRP A 400 -25.33 0.64 36.85
N CYS A 401 -26.07 0.61 35.73
CA CYS A 401 -26.86 1.74 35.28
C CYS A 401 -28.34 1.51 35.57
N ARG A 402 -28.96 2.41 36.35
CA ARG A 402 -30.42 2.33 36.66
C ARG A 402 -31.32 2.40 35.40
N TYR A 403 -30.81 2.83 34.27
CA TYR A 403 -31.54 2.90 33.00
C TYR A 403 -31.22 1.73 32.08
N GLY A 404 -30.23 0.91 32.40
CA GLY A 404 -29.86 -0.26 31.64
C GLY A 404 -30.96 -1.32 31.70
N VAL A 405 -31.39 -1.82 30.55
CA VAL A 405 -32.42 -2.87 30.46
C VAL A 405 -31.86 -4.24 30.17
N GLN A 406 -30.63 -4.29 29.62
CA GLN A 406 -29.90 -5.53 29.31
C GLN A 406 -28.44 -5.43 29.77
N ASP A 407 -27.76 -6.58 29.91
CA ASP A 407 -26.34 -6.67 30.19
C ASP A 407 -25.52 -6.39 28.89
N SER A 408 -25.22 -5.13 28.66
CA SER A 408 -24.42 -4.72 27.48
C SER A 408 -22.93 -5.06 27.61
N VAL A 409 -22.41 -5.24 28.82
CA VAL A 409 -20.99 -5.58 29.03
C VAL A 409 -20.76 -7.05 28.67
N GLY A 410 -21.53 -7.97 29.25
CA GLY A 410 -21.45 -9.39 28.96
C GLY A 410 -21.66 -9.65 27.48
N PHE A 411 -22.69 -9.06 26.87
CA PHE A 411 -22.96 -9.28 25.45
C PHE A 411 -21.88 -8.67 24.51
N ALA A 412 -21.28 -7.55 24.89
CA ALA A 412 -20.13 -6.99 24.13
C ALA A 412 -18.91 -7.90 24.21
N ILE A 413 -18.65 -8.51 25.35
CA ILE A 413 -17.58 -9.50 25.54
C ILE A 413 -17.82 -10.72 24.68
N ASP A 414 -19.05 -11.26 24.65
CA ASP A 414 -19.41 -12.41 23.83
C ASP A 414 -19.20 -12.13 22.34
N LEU A 415 -19.68 -10.98 21.86
CA LEU A 415 -19.48 -10.57 20.46
C LEU A 415 -17.98 -10.36 20.13
N GLU A 416 -17.22 -9.73 21.02
CA GLU A 416 -15.79 -9.53 20.77
C GLU A 416 -15.03 -10.86 20.74
N ASN A 417 -15.32 -11.78 21.63
CA ASN A 417 -14.71 -13.10 21.68
C ASN A 417 -15.08 -13.96 20.47
N ARG A 418 -16.30 -13.84 19.95
CA ARG A 418 -16.73 -14.57 18.75
C ARG A 418 -16.00 -14.11 17.50
N TYR A 419 -15.85 -12.79 17.33
CA TYR A 419 -15.30 -12.22 16.10
C TYR A 419 -13.85 -11.75 16.21
N ARG A 420 -13.16 -12.06 17.31
CA ARG A 420 -11.75 -11.68 17.49
C ARG A 420 -10.89 -12.25 16.36
N GLY A 421 -9.98 -11.41 15.84
CA GLY A 421 -9.11 -11.79 14.73
C GLY A 421 -9.79 -11.84 13.36
N LEU A 422 -11.11 -11.58 13.25
CA LEU A 422 -11.81 -11.57 11.97
C LEU A 422 -11.22 -10.54 11.03
N ARG A 423 -10.67 -11.01 9.91
CA ARG A 423 -10.16 -10.17 8.81
C ARG A 423 -11.30 -9.78 7.88
N SER A 424 -11.25 -8.57 7.35
CA SER A 424 -12.34 -7.98 6.57
C SER A 424 -11.83 -6.97 5.53
N PRO A 425 -12.63 -6.57 4.53
CA PRO A 425 -12.24 -5.57 3.53
C PRO A 425 -11.78 -4.24 4.12
N HIS A 426 -12.37 -3.83 5.24
CA HIS A 426 -11.97 -2.66 6.02
C HIS A 426 -12.11 -2.96 7.52
N LYS A 427 -11.45 -2.15 8.39
CA LYS A 427 -11.60 -2.29 9.84
C LYS A 427 -13.06 -2.21 10.26
N LEU A 428 -13.48 -3.13 11.12
CA LEU A 428 -14.83 -3.21 11.67
C LEU A 428 -14.86 -2.64 13.10
N LYS A 429 -15.92 -1.93 13.42
CA LYS A 429 -16.15 -1.36 14.75
C LYS A 429 -17.55 -1.73 15.21
N PHE A 430 -17.66 -2.21 16.43
CA PHE A 430 -18.91 -2.59 17.06
C PHE A 430 -19.17 -1.77 18.33
N ALA A 431 -20.43 -1.72 18.74
CA ALA A 431 -20.79 -1.24 20.07
C ALA A 431 -22.13 -1.82 20.53
N VAL A 432 -22.24 -2.02 21.86
CA VAL A 432 -23.44 -2.51 22.54
C VAL A 432 -23.89 -1.50 23.59
N SER A 433 -25.06 -0.93 23.43
CA SER A 433 -25.71 -0.03 24.39
C SER A 433 -26.79 -0.75 25.17
N GLY A 434 -26.74 -0.68 26.49
CA GLY A 434 -27.66 -1.36 27.40
C GLY A 434 -29.06 -0.73 27.51
N CYS A 435 -29.34 0.33 26.77
CA CYS A 435 -30.64 0.96 26.61
C CYS A 435 -30.64 1.98 25.45
N THR A 436 -31.80 2.55 25.13
CA THR A 436 -32.01 3.52 24.05
C THR A 436 -31.31 4.88 24.24
N ARG A 437 -30.65 5.14 25.38
CA ARG A 437 -29.79 6.33 25.58
C ARG A 437 -28.48 6.26 24.83
N GLU A 438 -28.13 5.09 24.34
CA GLU A 438 -27.09 4.90 23.33
C GLU A 438 -25.68 5.38 23.74
N CYS A 439 -25.33 5.18 25.03
CA CYS A 439 -24.06 5.68 25.58
C CYS A 439 -22.79 5.03 24.97
N ALA A 440 -22.90 3.86 24.34
CA ALA A 440 -21.80 3.22 23.62
C ALA A 440 -21.63 3.70 22.18
N GLU A 441 -22.48 4.61 21.70
CA GLU A 441 -22.46 5.15 20.32
C GLU A 441 -22.64 4.06 19.25
N ALA A 442 -23.57 3.12 19.49
CA ALA A 442 -23.80 1.97 18.62
C ALA A 442 -24.18 2.36 17.18
N GLN A 443 -25.01 3.40 17.01
CA GLN A 443 -25.44 3.88 15.69
C GLN A 443 -24.33 4.55 14.85
N SER A 444 -23.11 4.69 15.39
CA SER A 444 -21.95 5.17 14.66
C SER A 444 -21.00 4.05 14.24
N LYS A 445 -21.40 2.79 14.35
CA LYS A 445 -20.55 1.62 14.15
C LYS A 445 -20.97 0.80 12.94
N ASP A 446 -20.07 -0.04 12.46
CA ASP A 446 -20.36 -0.99 11.37
C ASP A 446 -21.43 -2.01 11.79
N VAL A 447 -21.41 -2.40 13.07
CA VAL A 447 -22.48 -3.16 13.77
C VAL A 447 -22.76 -2.48 15.08
N GLY A 448 -24.00 -2.08 15.29
CA GLY A 448 -24.49 -1.46 16.50
C GLY A 448 -25.62 -2.26 17.12
N VAL A 449 -25.55 -2.46 18.45
CA VAL A 449 -26.56 -3.20 19.20
C VAL A 449 -27.12 -2.29 20.29
N ILE A 450 -28.43 -2.16 20.36
CA ILE A 450 -29.10 -1.35 21.38
C ILE A 450 -30.16 -2.20 22.08
N ALA A 451 -30.06 -2.28 23.39
CA ALA A 451 -31.00 -3.04 24.22
C ALA A 451 -32.38 -2.39 24.26
N THR A 452 -33.42 -3.22 24.20
CA THR A 452 -34.79 -2.91 24.50
C THR A 452 -35.30 -3.79 25.66
N GLU A 453 -36.49 -3.51 26.19
CA GLU A 453 -37.10 -4.35 27.23
C GLU A 453 -37.40 -5.77 26.74
N LYS A 454 -37.54 -5.96 25.41
CA LYS A 454 -37.88 -7.23 24.78
C LYS A 454 -36.70 -8.01 24.21
N GLY A 455 -35.53 -7.38 24.11
CA GLY A 455 -34.34 -7.98 23.50
C GLY A 455 -33.36 -6.94 22.98
N TRP A 456 -32.89 -7.13 21.77
CA TRP A 456 -31.86 -6.32 21.14
C TRP A 456 -32.29 -5.79 19.76
N ASN A 457 -32.00 -4.53 19.50
CA ASN A 457 -32.09 -3.96 18.16
C ASN A 457 -30.72 -4.03 17.50
N LEU A 458 -30.67 -4.58 16.28
CA LEU A 458 -29.46 -4.68 15.47
C LEU A 458 -29.45 -3.57 14.40
N TYR A 459 -28.43 -2.73 14.47
CA TYR A 459 -28.13 -1.68 13.50
C TYR A 459 -26.86 -2.03 12.72
N VAL A 460 -26.83 -1.72 11.41
CA VAL A 460 -25.70 -2.04 10.54
C VAL A 460 -25.28 -0.85 9.68
N CYS A 461 -24.07 -0.89 9.14
CA CYS A 461 -23.54 0.04 8.15
C CYS A 461 -23.34 1.50 8.62
N GLY A 462 -23.16 1.71 9.92
CA GLY A 462 -22.78 3.02 10.47
C GLY A 462 -21.30 3.36 10.25
N ASN A 463 -20.99 4.64 10.31
CA ASN A 463 -19.62 5.15 10.22
C ASN A 463 -19.45 6.43 11.04
N GLY A 464 -18.65 6.39 12.10
CA GLY A 464 -18.25 7.55 12.91
C GLY A 464 -16.94 8.22 12.43
N GLY A 465 -16.58 8.08 11.15
CA GLY A 465 -15.36 8.65 10.59
C GLY A 465 -15.55 10.03 9.94
N MET A 466 -14.67 10.39 9.01
CA MET A 466 -14.65 11.70 8.32
C MET A 466 -15.96 12.01 7.57
N LYS A 467 -16.66 10.98 7.07
CA LYS A 467 -18.01 11.08 6.52
C LYS A 467 -18.94 10.32 7.46
N PRO A 468 -19.46 10.94 8.53
CA PRO A 468 -20.29 10.27 9.50
C PRO A 468 -21.61 9.80 8.87
N ARG A 469 -22.06 8.63 9.32
CA ARG A 469 -23.30 8.02 8.87
C ARG A 469 -23.94 7.25 10.03
N HIS A 470 -25.21 7.44 10.24
CA HIS A 470 -25.97 6.61 11.17
C HIS A 470 -26.10 5.19 10.62
N ALA A 471 -25.96 4.21 11.51
CA ALA A 471 -26.31 2.84 11.20
C ALA A 471 -27.83 2.70 11.04
N GLU A 472 -28.24 1.80 10.17
CA GLU A 472 -29.64 1.56 9.85
C GLU A 472 -30.18 0.32 10.56
N LEU A 473 -31.43 0.37 11.01
CA LEU A 473 -32.07 -0.72 11.73
C LEU A 473 -32.29 -1.93 10.79
N LEU A 474 -31.55 -3.00 11.04
CA LEU A 474 -31.71 -4.26 10.31
C LEU A 474 -32.88 -5.07 10.88
N ALA A 475 -32.91 -5.27 12.22
CA ALA A 475 -33.95 -6.01 12.91
C ALA A 475 -34.10 -5.50 14.35
N SER A 476 -35.28 -5.71 14.94
CA SER A 476 -35.64 -5.27 16.28
C SER A 476 -36.09 -6.40 17.19
N ASP A 477 -35.95 -6.18 18.49
CA ASP A 477 -36.42 -7.07 19.58
C ASP A 477 -35.93 -8.52 19.46
N LEU A 478 -34.68 -8.70 19.02
CA LEU A 478 -34.02 -9.98 18.83
C LEU A 478 -33.56 -10.57 20.17
N ASP A 479 -33.68 -11.88 20.33
CA ASP A 479 -32.90 -12.59 21.32
C ASP A 479 -31.40 -12.64 20.92
N SER A 480 -30.53 -12.95 21.88
CA SER A 480 -29.06 -12.91 21.66
C SER A 480 -28.59 -13.93 20.61
N GLU A 481 -29.20 -15.11 20.55
CA GLU A 481 -28.81 -16.16 19.60
C GLU A 481 -29.16 -15.75 18.15
N THR A 482 -30.38 -15.27 17.95
CA THR A 482 -30.83 -14.78 16.63
C THR A 482 -30.01 -13.57 16.17
N LEU A 483 -29.68 -12.65 17.09
CA LEU A 483 -28.83 -11.51 16.77
C LEU A 483 -27.45 -11.98 16.29
N ILE A 484 -26.82 -12.93 16.97
CA ILE A 484 -25.51 -13.46 16.57
C ILE A 484 -25.58 -14.07 15.18
N LYS A 485 -26.62 -14.87 14.87
CA LYS A 485 -26.82 -15.45 13.52
C LYS A 485 -26.91 -14.35 12.45
N TYR A 486 -27.66 -13.29 12.71
CA TYR A 486 -27.78 -12.20 11.74
C TYR A 486 -26.47 -11.42 11.58
N VAL A 487 -25.70 -11.25 12.65
CA VAL A 487 -24.36 -10.64 12.55
C VAL A 487 -23.39 -11.56 11.80
N ASP A 488 -23.41 -12.87 12.02
CA ASP A 488 -22.62 -13.84 11.29
C ASP A 488 -22.87 -13.73 9.77
N ARG A 489 -24.12 -13.80 9.37
CA ARG A 489 -24.55 -13.68 7.96
C ARG A 489 -24.17 -12.33 7.37
N PHE A 490 -24.43 -11.24 8.08
CA PHE A 490 -24.11 -9.88 7.64
C PHE A 490 -22.61 -9.71 7.41
N LEU A 491 -21.78 -10.13 8.35
CA LEU A 491 -20.32 -9.99 8.25
C LEU A 491 -19.75 -10.84 7.12
N MET A 492 -20.18 -12.11 7.01
CA MET A 492 -19.70 -12.98 5.94
C MET A 492 -20.17 -12.51 4.58
N PHE A 493 -21.42 -12.07 4.46
CA PHE A 493 -21.93 -11.51 3.21
C PHE A 493 -21.16 -10.25 2.79
N TYR A 494 -20.88 -9.33 3.74
CA TYR A 494 -20.02 -8.18 3.51
C TYR A 494 -18.61 -8.56 3.08
N ILE A 495 -17.97 -9.50 3.78
CA ILE A 495 -16.61 -9.93 3.47
C ILE A 495 -16.50 -10.55 2.07
N ARG A 496 -17.55 -11.26 1.64
CA ARG A 496 -17.58 -11.96 0.35
C ARG A 496 -17.94 -11.08 -0.84
N THR A 497 -18.67 -10.00 -0.61
CA THR A 497 -19.25 -9.19 -1.69
C THR A 497 -18.68 -7.78 -1.78
N ALA A 498 -18.10 -7.24 -0.70
CA ALA A 498 -17.49 -5.92 -0.71
C ALA A 498 -16.15 -5.90 -1.46
N ASP A 499 -15.82 -4.75 -2.00
CA ASP A 499 -14.52 -4.48 -2.60
C ASP A 499 -13.45 -4.28 -1.53
N ARG A 500 -12.18 -4.46 -1.90
CA ARG A 500 -11.05 -4.21 -1.02
C ARG A 500 -11.06 -2.75 -0.53
N LEU A 501 -10.86 -2.57 0.78
CA LEU A 501 -10.87 -1.27 1.48
C LEU A 501 -12.24 -0.58 1.50
N GLN A 502 -13.31 -1.23 1.08
CA GLN A 502 -14.66 -0.69 1.11
C GLN A 502 -15.25 -0.80 2.52
N ARG A 503 -15.73 0.31 3.07
CA ARG A 503 -16.45 0.33 4.36
C ARG A 503 -17.85 -0.25 4.18
N THR A 504 -18.40 -0.81 5.26
CA THR A 504 -19.78 -1.33 5.29
C THR A 504 -20.83 -0.32 4.81
N SER A 505 -20.69 0.95 5.19
CA SER A 505 -21.59 2.02 4.76
C SER A 505 -21.52 2.30 3.26
N VAL A 506 -20.34 2.28 2.67
CA VAL A 506 -20.13 2.48 1.23
C VAL A 506 -20.57 1.25 0.43
N TRP A 507 -20.26 0.06 0.95
CA TRP A 507 -20.70 -1.19 0.36
C TRP A 507 -22.22 -1.27 0.29
N ARG A 508 -22.92 -0.91 1.37
CA ARG A 508 -24.38 -0.87 1.41
C ARG A 508 -24.96 0.11 0.38
N ASP A 509 -24.35 1.28 0.16
CA ASP A 509 -24.78 2.24 -0.85
C ASP A 509 -24.67 1.72 -2.28
N ASN A 510 -23.70 0.83 -2.52
CA ASN A 510 -23.48 0.23 -3.82
C ASN A 510 -24.35 -1.02 -4.08
N LEU A 511 -25.06 -1.52 -3.05
CA LEU A 511 -25.98 -2.64 -3.23
C LEU A 511 -27.28 -2.16 -3.87
N GLU A 512 -27.68 -2.75 -4.97
CA GLU A 512 -29.01 -2.57 -5.53
C GLU A 512 -30.06 -3.06 -4.53
N GLY A 513 -31.04 -2.22 -4.21
CA GLY A 513 -32.01 -2.47 -3.14
C GLY A 513 -31.55 -2.10 -1.73
N GLY A 514 -30.27 -1.77 -1.53
CA GLY A 514 -29.74 -1.20 -0.28
C GLY A 514 -30.04 -2.04 0.96
N LEU A 515 -30.62 -1.41 2.00
CA LEU A 515 -30.97 -2.08 3.26
C LEU A 515 -32.06 -3.15 3.11
N ASP A 516 -33.04 -2.93 2.25
CA ASP A 516 -34.14 -3.90 2.07
C ASP A 516 -33.60 -5.19 1.44
N TYR A 517 -32.69 -5.08 0.48
CA TYR A 517 -31.98 -6.25 -0.04
C TYR A 517 -31.15 -6.95 1.03
N LEU A 518 -30.49 -6.22 1.92
CA LEU A 518 -29.77 -6.83 3.04
C LEU A 518 -30.71 -7.57 3.99
N LYS A 519 -31.89 -7.04 4.28
CA LYS A 519 -32.91 -7.73 5.07
C LYS A 519 -33.37 -9.02 4.40
N ASP A 520 -33.60 -8.98 3.10
CA ASP A 520 -34.00 -10.18 2.34
C ASP A 520 -32.93 -11.26 2.38
N VAL A 521 -31.66 -10.92 2.21
CA VAL A 521 -30.57 -11.89 2.24
C VAL A 521 -30.29 -12.39 3.67
N ILE A 522 -30.21 -11.49 4.65
CA ILE A 522 -29.74 -11.83 6.01
C ILE A 522 -30.86 -12.45 6.85
N ILE A 523 -32.07 -11.90 6.78
CA ILE A 523 -33.22 -12.33 7.60
C ILE A 523 -34.03 -13.39 6.89
N ASN A 524 -34.43 -13.13 5.64
CA ASN A 524 -35.33 -13.99 4.89
C ASN A 524 -34.63 -15.10 4.10
N ASP A 525 -33.28 -15.06 4.07
CA ASP A 525 -32.45 -16.04 3.31
C ASP A 525 -32.88 -16.20 1.85
N SER A 526 -33.18 -15.08 1.20
CA SER A 526 -33.71 -15.07 -0.18
C SER A 526 -32.77 -15.72 -1.22
N LEU A 527 -31.47 -15.86 -0.89
CA LEU A 527 -30.48 -16.52 -1.74
C LEU A 527 -30.20 -17.98 -1.34
N GLY A 528 -30.78 -18.47 -0.23
CA GLY A 528 -30.52 -19.82 0.28
C GLY A 528 -29.08 -20.07 0.71
N ILE A 529 -28.39 -19.06 1.26
CA ILE A 529 -26.96 -19.13 1.64
C ILE A 529 -26.71 -18.93 3.14
N ALA A 530 -27.76 -18.81 3.95
CA ALA A 530 -27.64 -18.51 5.37
C ALA A 530 -26.77 -19.50 6.13
N ASP A 531 -27.02 -20.81 5.95
CA ASP A 531 -26.26 -21.87 6.60
C ASP A 531 -24.78 -21.85 6.20
N GLU A 532 -24.49 -21.55 4.92
CA GLU A 532 -23.12 -21.45 4.44
C GLU A 532 -22.38 -20.27 5.08
N LEU A 533 -23.03 -19.11 5.21
CA LEU A 533 -22.46 -17.93 5.84
C LEU A 533 -22.19 -18.17 7.34
N GLU A 534 -23.14 -18.80 8.06
CA GLU A 534 -22.99 -19.15 9.47
C GLU A 534 -21.85 -20.18 9.67
N MET A 535 -21.81 -21.22 8.85
CA MET A 535 -20.76 -22.25 8.91
C MET A 535 -19.36 -21.66 8.68
N GLN A 536 -19.23 -20.72 7.75
CA GLN A 536 -17.95 -20.04 7.50
C GLN A 536 -17.54 -19.14 8.66
N MET A 537 -18.48 -18.43 9.28
CA MET A 537 -18.18 -17.65 10.47
C MET A 537 -17.80 -18.55 11.64
N GLN A 538 -18.51 -19.67 11.81
CA GLN A 538 -18.18 -20.65 12.86
C GLN A 538 -16.76 -21.21 12.68
N TYR A 539 -16.37 -21.52 11.44
CA TYR A 539 -14.99 -21.94 11.14
C TYR A 539 -13.96 -20.89 11.57
N VAL A 540 -14.21 -19.60 11.30
CA VAL A 540 -13.30 -18.51 11.73
C VAL A 540 -13.23 -18.42 13.26
N ALA A 541 -14.37 -18.54 13.95
CA ALA A 541 -14.42 -18.50 15.39
C ALA A 541 -13.65 -19.71 16.02
N ASP A 542 -13.83 -20.90 15.49
CA ASP A 542 -13.22 -22.14 16.00
C ASP A 542 -11.71 -22.22 15.71
N THR A 543 -11.25 -21.59 14.64
CA THR A 543 -9.83 -21.63 14.23
C THR A 543 -9.05 -20.39 14.71
N PHE A 544 -9.63 -19.56 15.55
CA PHE A 544 -8.92 -18.40 16.08
C PHE A 544 -7.65 -18.80 16.82
N ALA A 545 -6.56 -18.09 16.53
CA ALA A 545 -5.33 -18.14 17.31
C ALA A 545 -4.76 -16.73 17.47
N CYS A 546 -4.23 -16.44 18.65
CA CYS A 546 -3.62 -15.14 18.92
C CYS A 546 -2.31 -14.99 18.13
N GLU A 547 -2.25 -14.02 17.22
CA GLU A 547 -1.08 -13.78 16.37
C GLU A 547 0.19 -13.44 17.17
N TRP A 548 0.07 -12.78 18.32
CA TRP A 548 1.21 -12.56 19.20
C TRP A 548 1.77 -13.87 19.73
N LYS A 549 0.87 -14.75 20.22
CA LYS A 549 1.26 -16.08 20.75
C LYS A 549 1.91 -16.94 19.67
N GLU A 550 1.45 -16.85 18.45
CA GLU A 550 2.07 -17.56 17.34
C GLU A 550 3.43 -16.98 16.95
N ALA A 551 3.53 -15.64 16.89
CA ALA A 551 4.77 -14.96 16.54
C ALA A 551 5.89 -15.24 17.54
N ILE A 552 5.60 -15.17 18.85
CA ILE A 552 6.61 -15.44 19.89
C ILE A 552 7.08 -16.90 19.94
N ASN A 553 6.28 -17.82 19.44
CA ASN A 553 6.62 -19.25 19.37
C ASN A 553 7.27 -19.68 18.04
N ASN A 554 7.43 -18.76 17.08
CA ASN A 554 8.00 -19.05 15.78
C ASN A 554 9.37 -18.35 15.59
N PRO A 555 10.50 -19.09 15.65
CA PRO A 555 11.83 -18.51 15.51
C PRO A 555 12.07 -17.77 14.19
N GLU A 556 11.46 -18.20 13.08
CA GLU A 556 11.61 -17.53 11.79
C GLU A 556 10.87 -16.18 11.79
N THR A 557 9.72 -16.12 12.43
CA THR A 557 8.96 -14.87 12.58
C THR A 557 9.73 -13.89 13.48
N LEU A 558 10.36 -14.36 14.55
CA LEU A 558 11.12 -13.53 15.48
C LEU A 558 12.31 -12.80 14.81
N LYS A 559 12.91 -13.37 13.78
CA LYS A 559 14.01 -12.73 13.03
C LYS A 559 13.63 -11.39 12.39
N ARG A 560 12.34 -11.10 12.22
CA ARG A 560 11.84 -9.84 11.65
C ARG A 560 11.88 -8.67 12.61
N PHE A 561 11.87 -8.95 13.92
CA PHE A 561 11.73 -7.92 14.96
C PHE A 561 13.08 -7.34 15.36
N ARG A 562 13.71 -6.62 14.44
CA ARG A 562 14.98 -5.91 14.63
C ARG A 562 15.01 -4.63 13.80
N SER A 563 15.76 -3.63 14.27
CA SER A 563 15.85 -2.32 13.62
C SER A 563 16.60 -2.41 12.28
N PHE A 564 17.65 -3.24 12.20
CA PHE A 564 18.48 -3.38 11.00
C PHE A 564 18.60 -4.84 10.58
N VAL A 565 18.61 -5.11 9.27
CA VAL A 565 18.68 -6.47 8.72
C VAL A 565 20.03 -7.13 8.99
N ASN A 566 21.10 -6.34 9.03
CA ASN A 566 22.49 -6.77 9.11
C ASN A 566 23.20 -6.38 10.41
N SER A 567 22.46 -5.91 11.42
CA SER A 567 23.02 -5.53 12.73
C SER A 567 21.99 -5.77 13.82
N ASP A 568 22.45 -6.16 15.02
CA ASP A 568 21.63 -6.30 16.22
C ASP A 568 21.54 -4.98 17.03
N GLU A 569 22.11 -3.88 16.51
CA GLU A 569 22.04 -2.58 17.13
C GLU A 569 20.62 -2.02 17.05
N VAL A 570 20.24 -1.21 18.06
CA VAL A 570 18.97 -0.49 18.07
C VAL A 570 19.09 0.80 17.26
N ASP A 571 17.95 1.30 16.73
CA ASP A 571 17.91 2.57 16.02
C ASP A 571 18.10 3.74 16.99
N ASN A 572 19.27 4.36 16.99
CA ASN A 572 19.61 5.49 17.84
C ASN A 572 18.90 6.79 17.43
N ASN A 573 18.25 6.85 16.25
CA ASN A 573 17.44 8.01 15.84
C ASN A 573 16.11 8.10 16.59
N VAL A 574 15.67 7.03 17.26
CA VAL A 574 14.50 7.06 18.13
C VAL A 574 14.91 7.56 19.52
N VAL A 575 14.77 8.86 19.72
CA VAL A 575 15.08 9.56 20.97
C VAL A 575 13.79 9.88 21.71
N PHE A 576 13.78 9.74 23.04
CA PHE A 576 12.62 10.00 23.86
C PHE A 576 12.79 11.27 24.70
N VAL A 577 11.67 11.95 24.96
CA VAL A 577 11.56 13.11 25.87
C VAL A 577 10.40 12.90 26.83
N GLU A 578 10.47 13.53 27.98
CA GLU A 578 9.39 13.50 28.97
C GLU A 578 8.30 14.50 28.60
N GLU A 579 7.04 14.09 28.72
CA GLU A 579 5.86 14.93 28.59
C GLU A 579 4.74 14.42 29.50
N ARG A 580 4.22 15.29 30.34
CA ARG A 580 3.12 14.98 31.28
C ARG A 580 3.39 13.74 32.15
N GLY A 581 4.63 13.60 32.66
CA GLY A 581 5.04 12.47 33.51
C GLY A 581 5.16 11.13 32.79
N GLN A 582 5.16 11.15 31.45
CA GLN A 582 5.37 9.97 30.61
C GLN A 582 6.43 10.30 29.55
N ILE A 583 6.99 9.28 28.91
CA ILE A 583 7.93 9.51 27.82
C ILE A 583 7.25 9.33 26.44
N ARG A 584 7.65 10.16 25.48
CA ARG A 584 7.28 10.04 24.08
C ARG A 584 8.49 10.23 23.19
N PRO A 585 8.42 9.78 21.93
CA PRO A 585 9.45 10.12 20.95
C PRO A 585 9.59 11.63 20.76
N ALA A 586 10.83 12.06 20.62
CA ALA A 586 11.18 13.46 20.36
C ALA A 586 10.75 13.86 18.96
N THR A 587 10.21 15.06 18.80
CA THR A 587 9.96 15.67 17.49
C THR A 587 11.28 15.97 16.76
N ALA A 588 11.22 16.18 15.45
CA ALA A 588 12.40 16.56 14.66
C ALA A 588 13.09 17.83 15.22
N GLN A 589 12.31 18.80 15.70
CA GLN A 589 12.82 20.03 16.27
C GLN A 589 13.55 19.82 17.61
N GLU A 590 13.03 18.93 18.46
CA GLU A 590 13.66 18.55 19.74
C GLU A 590 14.93 17.73 19.52
N LYS A 591 14.98 16.92 18.46
CA LYS A 591 16.19 16.17 18.06
C LYS A 591 17.28 17.10 17.56
N ALA A 592 16.95 18.12 16.77
CA ALA A 592 17.91 19.08 16.21
C ALA A 592 18.69 19.84 17.29
N GLY A 593 18.09 20.10 18.46
CA GLY A 593 18.78 20.72 19.60
C GLY A 593 19.71 19.78 20.40
N ARG A 594 19.72 18.46 20.08
CA ARG A 594 20.50 17.44 20.81
C ARG A 594 21.68 16.85 20.05
N ILE A 595 21.87 17.20 18.78
CA ILE A 595 23.07 16.80 18.05
C ILE A 595 24.22 17.67 18.62
N ALA A 596 24.87 17.13 19.66
CA ALA A 596 26.16 17.67 20.09
C ALA A 596 27.13 17.42 18.93
N VAL A 597 27.54 18.48 18.27
CA VAL A 597 28.71 18.45 17.40
C VAL A 597 29.87 18.05 18.32
N ALA A 598 30.44 16.87 18.11
CA ALA A 598 31.72 16.54 18.74
C ALA A 598 32.70 17.61 18.25
N GLU A 599 33.17 18.44 19.14
CA GLU A 599 34.34 19.27 18.87
C GLU A 599 35.49 18.31 18.57
N VAL A 600 36.05 18.43 17.36
CA VAL A 600 37.21 17.67 16.87
C VAL A 600 38.46 18.21 17.55
#